data_5dbcf46681b84acfe22a117ec2aa982f
#
_entry.id   5dbcf46681b84acfe22a117ec2aa982f
#
_cell.length_a   1.000
_cell.length_b   1.000
_cell.length_c   1.000
_cell.angle_alpha   90.00
_cell.angle_beta   90.00
_cell.angle_gamma   90.00
#
_symmetry.space_group_name_H-M   'P 1'
#
loop_
_entity.id
_entity.type
_entity.pdbx_description
1 polymer ?
#
loop_
_entity_poly.entity_id
_entity_poly.type
_entity_poly.pdbx_seq_one_letter_code
_entity_poly.pdbx_strand_id
1 'polypeptide(L)'
;MHRLGISLYPEHSTPEADDAYMALASNYGFSRIFTCLLSVDKSPEETVAEFSQFMDRAHEYGFTVAVDTNPRVFQHLGATATDISVFAKMGVDIIRLDGHLGDRQDIALTRNPYGIAVEFNASQMLSLDLLIERGAYRRNMCVCHNFYPQRFSGLSEKRFIEFSEHYFGMGLTQAAFVTSQQDNTFGPWPVYDGLPTCEDDRTRSIDLQARHLLATGLIDDIMIGNCFASEEELAALAAVDTTKVTFKVEFDSGATEVEKNVLYQFNHVTRGDASEYYLRSSVPRMFEYSTSIPARERKNRQIKRGDVLVVNDNLSHYLGEVEVALRDFEDDGTRNIVGRIPEDELFLLDYVKPEFPFGFVRD
;
A
#
# COMPACT_ATOMS: atom_id res chain seq x y z
N MET A 1 2.80 12.38 -0.41
CA MET A 1 3.97 11.56 0.00
C MET A 1 3.40 10.35 0.70
N HIS A 2 3.71 9.15 0.23
CA HIS A 2 3.23 7.92 0.85
C HIS A 2 3.95 7.69 2.17
N ARG A 3 3.21 7.26 3.20
CA ARG A 3 3.77 6.89 4.49
C ARG A 3 3.69 5.37 4.68
N LEU A 4 4.73 4.81 5.27
CA LEU A 4 4.74 3.43 5.73
C LEU A 4 4.43 3.39 7.22
N GLY A 5 3.66 2.40 7.62
CA GLY A 5 3.28 2.20 9.00
C GLY A 5 3.32 0.75 9.44
N ILE A 6 3.42 0.57 10.73
CA ILE A 6 3.36 -0.72 11.43
C ILE A 6 2.15 -0.77 12.36
N SER A 7 1.72 -1.96 12.73
CA SER A 7 0.79 -2.14 13.85
C SER A 7 1.54 -2.65 15.07
N LEU A 8 1.12 -2.20 16.24
CA LEU A 8 1.57 -2.69 17.55
C LEU A 8 0.39 -2.87 18.49
N TYR A 9 0.44 -3.93 19.28
CA TYR A 9 -0.63 -4.31 20.20
C TYR A 9 -0.01 -4.57 21.58
N PRO A 10 0.17 -3.50 22.40
CA PRO A 10 0.90 -3.56 23.67
C PRO A 10 0.35 -4.61 24.66
N GLU A 11 -0.94 -4.93 24.58
CA GLU A 11 -1.56 -5.97 25.41
C GLU A 11 -1.12 -7.40 25.08
N HIS A 12 -0.47 -7.61 23.93
CA HIS A 12 0.00 -8.92 23.43
C HIS A 12 1.52 -8.99 23.25
N SER A 13 2.24 -7.94 23.60
CA SER A 13 3.69 -7.83 23.49
C SER A 13 4.35 -7.36 24.79
N THR A 14 5.63 -7.02 24.76
CA THR A 14 6.31 -6.36 25.86
C THR A 14 6.84 -5.00 25.44
N PRO A 15 6.96 -4.04 26.38
CA PRO A 15 7.51 -2.72 26.07
C PRO A 15 8.88 -2.76 25.36
N GLU A 16 9.74 -3.71 25.74
CA GLU A 16 11.08 -3.88 25.16
C GLU A 16 11.00 -4.40 23.72
N ALA A 17 10.07 -5.32 23.41
CA ALA A 17 9.86 -5.83 22.05
C ALA A 17 9.27 -4.76 21.14
N ASP A 18 8.29 -4.00 21.64
CA ASP A 18 7.69 -2.88 20.92
C ASP A 18 8.73 -1.80 20.62
N ASP A 19 9.55 -1.43 21.60
CA ASP A 19 10.62 -0.44 21.45
C ASP A 19 11.64 -0.87 20.41
N ALA A 20 12.09 -2.12 20.46
CA ALA A 20 13.02 -2.67 19.47
C ALA A 20 12.42 -2.65 18.06
N TYR A 21 11.13 -2.96 17.92
CA TYR A 21 10.47 -2.96 16.62
C TYR A 21 10.21 -1.53 16.10
N MET A 22 9.85 -0.58 16.96
CA MET A 22 9.76 0.85 16.61
C MET A 22 11.11 1.37 16.11
N ALA A 23 12.20 1.08 16.84
CA ALA A 23 13.55 1.46 16.46
C ALA A 23 13.93 0.88 15.09
N LEU A 24 13.67 -0.41 14.87
CA LEU A 24 13.93 -1.07 13.60
C LEU A 24 13.12 -0.43 12.45
N ALA A 25 11.82 -0.31 12.60
CA ALA A 25 10.94 0.23 11.57
C ALA A 25 11.27 1.70 11.23
N SER A 26 11.62 2.52 12.22
CA SER A 26 12.02 3.92 12.00
C SER A 26 13.28 4.04 11.14
N ASN A 27 14.23 3.10 11.25
CA ASN A 27 15.44 3.06 10.41
C ASN A 27 15.12 2.83 8.92
N TYR A 28 13.98 2.20 8.62
CA TYR A 28 13.48 2.00 7.25
C TYR A 28 12.48 3.09 6.81
N GLY A 29 12.32 4.17 7.57
CA GLY A 29 11.48 5.31 7.21
C GLY A 29 10.00 5.12 7.51
N PHE A 30 9.63 4.12 8.28
CA PHE A 30 8.26 4.00 8.79
C PHE A 30 7.98 5.13 9.78
N SER A 31 6.79 5.71 9.69
CA SER A 31 6.44 6.92 10.43
C SER A 31 5.01 6.92 10.97
N ARG A 32 4.30 5.80 10.83
CA ARG A 32 2.94 5.66 11.33
C ARG A 32 2.78 4.37 12.12
N ILE A 33 2.05 4.43 13.25
CA ILE A 33 1.65 3.26 14.03
C ILE A 33 0.13 3.19 14.07
N PHE A 34 -0.40 1.99 13.91
CA PHE A 34 -1.77 1.63 14.26
C PHE A 34 -1.75 0.79 15.53
N THR A 35 -2.65 1.09 16.47
CA THR A 35 -2.88 0.29 17.67
C THR A 35 -4.38 0.20 17.96
N CYS A 36 -4.81 -0.75 18.79
CA CYS A 36 -6.21 -1.07 19.01
C CYS A 36 -6.57 -0.96 20.49
N LEU A 37 -7.62 -0.20 20.82
CA LEU A 37 -8.21 -0.17 22.16
C LEU A 37 -9.45 -1.06 22.29
N LEU A 38 -9.89 -1.70 21.20
CA LEU A 38 -11.12 -2.51 21.20
C LEU A 38 -10.96 -3.83 21.97
N SER A 39 -9.72 -4.33 22.09
CA SER A 39 -9.36 -5.58 22.78
C SER A 39 -8.88 -5.39 24.20
N VAL A 40 -8.74 -4.14 24.67
CA VAL A 40 -8.20 -3.83 26.00
C VAL A 40 -9.24 -4.11 27.09
N ASP A 41 -8.87 -4.98 28.06
CA ASP A 41 -9.70 -5.37 29.22
C ASP A 41 -9.00 -4.96 30.53
N LYS A 42 -8.75 -3.65 30.69
CA LYS A 42 -8.10 -3.03 31.86
C LYS A 42 -8.94 -1.87 32.33
N SER A 43 -8.68 -1.40 33.58
CA SER A 43 -9.34 -0.17 34.08
C SER A 43 -8.97 1.04 33.21
N PRO A 44 -9.80 2.10 33.17
CA PRO A 44 -9.49 3.33 32.45
C PRO A 44 -8.14 3.93 32.86
N GLU A 45 -7.82 3.93 34.13
CA GLU A 45 -6.57 4.50 34.67
C GLU A 45 -5.34 3.69 34.20
N GLU A 46 -5.43 2.36 34.25
CA GLU A 46 -4.36 1.48 33.76
C GLU A 46 -4.17 1.62 32.25
N THR A 47 -5.26 1.66 31.49
CA THR A 47 -5.23 1.87 30.04
C THR A 47 -4.55 3.20 29.68
N VAL A 48 -4.95 4.30 30.33
CA VAL A 48 -4.35 5.62 30.10
C VAL A 48 -2.86 5.62 30.45
N ALA A 49 -2.47 5.00 31.57
CA ALA A 49 -1.07 4.98 31.99
C ALA A 49 -0.19 4.19 31.02
N GLU A 50 -0.64 3.01 30.59
CA GLU A 50 0.11 2.14 29.67
C GLU A 50 0.23 2.77 28.27
N PHE A 51 -0.90 3.22 27.74
CA PHE A 51 -0.89 3.83 26.40
C PHE A 51 -0.18 5.18 26.37
N SER A 52 -0.17 5.97 27.45
CA SER A 52 0.67 7.18 27.49
C SER A 52 2.16 6.85 27.37
N GLN A 53 2.65 5.83 28.08
CA GLN A 53 4.04 5.41 27.98
C GLN A 53 4.38 4.86 26.57
N PHE A 54 3.44 4.14 25.97
CA PHE A 54 3.58 3.65 24.61
C PHE A 54 3.67 4.81 23.59
N MET A 55 2.78 5.82 23.71
CA MET A 55 2.78 7.00 22.84
C MET A 55 4.07 7.81 22.97
N ASP A 56 4.55 8.03 24.19
CA ASP A 56 5.80 8.76 24.43
C ASP A 56 6.96 8.08 23.70
N ARG A 57 7.10 6.76 23.80
CA ARG A 57 8.13 6.00 23.06
C ARG A 57 7.94 6.07 21.55
N ALA A 58 6.72 5.93 21.06
CA ALA A 58 6.44 6.03 19.63
C ALA A 58 6.84 7.42 19.08
N HIS A 59 6.55 8.48 19.82
CA HIS A 59 6.93 9.84 19.46
C HIS A 59 8.44 10.08 19.49
N GLU A 60 9.20 9.44 20.40
CA GLU A 60 10.65 9.50 20.41
C GLU A 60 11.28 8.97 19.12
N TYR A 61 10.66 7.96 18.49
CA TYR A 61 11.04 7.44 17.17
C TYR A 61 10.42 8.19 15.99
N GLY A 62 9.60 9.21 16.24
CA GLY A 62 9.01 10.06 15.20
C GLY A 62 7.73 9.50 14.57
N PHE A 63 7.08 8.53 15.21
CA PHE A 63 5.80 7.99 14.72
C PHE A 63 4.61 8.88 15.05
N THR A 64 3.64 8.90 14.12
CA THR A 64 2.27 9.35 14.34
C THR A 64 1.42 8.12 14.68
N VAL A 65 0.67 8.15 15.78
CA VAL A 65 -0.07 6.98 16.27
C VAL A 65 -1.58 7.12 16.07
N ALA A 66 -2.16 6.16 15.37
CA ALA A 66 -3.61 6.00 15.22
C ALA A 66 -4.13 4.93 16.20
N VAL A 67 -5.16 5.28 16.95
CA VAL A 67 -5.78 4.40 17.95
C VAL A 67 -7.17 4.00 17.50
N ASP A 68 -7.39 2.69 17.32
CA ASP A 68 -8.67 2.16 16.92
C ASP A 68 -9.67 2.17 18.09
N THR A 69 -10.83 2.77 17.87
CA THR A 69 -11.83 3.06 18.88
C THR A 69 -13.24 2.81 18.38
N ASN A 70 -14.18 2.75 19.33
CA ASN A 70 -15.62 2.71 19.06
C ASN A 70 -16.39 3.39 20.20
N PRO A 71 -17.73 3.51 20.14
CA PRO A 71 -18.53 4.12 21.20
C PRO A 71 -18.32 3.51 22.60
N ARG A 72 -17.99 2.21 22.68
CA ARG A 72 -17.73 1.54 23.98
C ARG A 72 -16.40 1.98 24.60
N VAL A 73 -15.36 2.16 23.76
CA VAL A 73 -14.06 2.69 24.21
C VAL A 73 -14.22 4.12 24.72
N PHE A 74 -14.98 4.97 24.02
CA PHE A 74 -15.28 6.31 24.48
C PHE A 74 -15.98 6.29 25.84
N GLN A 75 -17.01 5.47 26.00
CA GLN A 75 -17.72 5.30 27.27
C GLN A 75 -16.80 4.80 28.39
N HIS A 76 -15.96 3.80 28.09
CA HIS A 76 -15.02 3.21 29.03
C HIS A 76 -14.02 4.23 29.57
N LEU A 77 -13.45 5.04 28.67
CA LEU A 77 -12.48 6.08 29.04
C LEU A 77 -13.13 7.39 29.55
N GLY A 78 -14.45 7.45 29.63
CA GLY A 78 -15.18 8.66 30.02
C GLY A 78 -15.09 9.81 29.03
N ALA A 79 -14.77 9.50 27.75
CA ALA A 79 -14.70 10.46 26.68
C ALA A 79 -16.05 10.72 26.02
N THR A 80 -16.19 11.91 25.42
CA THR A 80 -17.34 12.26 24.57
C THR A 80 -16.82 12.92 23.28
N ALA A 81 -17.67 13.08 22.28
CA ALA A 81 -17.28 13.76 21.04
C ALA A 81 -16.86 15.24 21.24
N THR A 82 -17.24 15.84 22.36
CA THR A 82 -16.91 17.23 22.73
C THR A 82 -15.83 17.33 23.81
N ASP A 83 -15.47 16.23 24.43
CA ASP A 83 -14.37 16.14 25.40
C ASP A 83 -13.56 14.86 25.17
N ILE A 84 -12.47 15.02 24.45
CA ILE A 84 -11.48 13.97 24.18
C ILE A 84 -10.16 14.24 24.91
N SER A 85 -10.22 14.97 26.02
CA SER A 85 -9.02 15.33 26.78
C SER A 85 -8.23 14.11 27.28
N VAL A 86 -8.89 12.96 27.48
CA VAL A 86 -8.22 11.71 27.84
C VAL A 86 -7.31 11.20 26.71
N PHE A 87 -7.75 11.24 25.44
CA PHE A 87 -6.92 10.87 24.30
C PHE A 87 -5.75 11.85 24.10
N ALA A 88 -6.02 13.15 24.30
CA ALA A 88 -4.96 14.17 24.27
C ALA A 88 -3.91 13.96 25.38
N LYS A 89 -4.33 13.57 26.58
CA LYS A 89 -3.41 13.22 27.69
C LYS A 89 -2.59 11.96 27.41
N MET A 90 -3.16 11.00 26.70
CA MET A 90 -2.41 9.82 26.25
C MET A 90 -1.41 10.12 25.15
N GLY A 91 -1.49 11.28 24.47
CA GLY A 91 -0.63 11.62 23.32
C GLY A 91 -1.14 11.05 21.99
N VAL A 92 -2.42 10.72 21.86
CA VAL A 92 -3.00 10.18 20.61
C VAL A 92 -2.99 11.24 19.51
N ASP A 93 -2.50 10.88 18.33
CA ASP A 93 -2.48 11.76 17.16
C ASP A 93 -3.71 11.59 16.29
N ILE A 94 -4.21 10.35 16.16
CA ILE A 94 -5.34 10.00 15.30
C ILE A 94 -6.30 9.10 16.08
N ILE A 95 -7.55 9.50 16.18
CA ILE A 95 -8.63 8.63 16.67
C ILE A 95 -9.28 7.97 15.46
N ARG A 96 -9.12 6.64 15.32
CA ARG A 96 -9.84 5.87 14.31
C ARG A 96 -11.17 5.40 14.88
N LEU A 97 -12.24 5.67 14.12
CA LEU A 97 -13.60 5.24 14.46
C LEU A 97 -13.94 3.96 13.66
N ASP A 98 -13.84 2.80 14.32
CA ASP A 98 -14.39 1.56 13.77
C ASP A 98 -15.94 1.61 13.71
N GLY A 99 -16.55 2.33 14.65
CA GLY A 99 -17.97 2.62 14.68
C GLY A 99 -18.27 4.09 14.95
N HIS A 100 -19.27 4.63 14.24
CA HIS A 100 -19.71 6.01 14.36
C HIS A 100 -20.27 6.33 15.74
N LEU A 101 -20.02 7.55 16.22
CA LEU A 101 -20.68 8.11 17.41
C LEU A 101 -22.05 8.72 17.03
N GLY A 102 -22.24 9.05 15.76
CA GLY A 102 -23.38 9.72 15.15
C GLY A 102 -23.02 11.04 14.50
N ASP A 103 -23.74 11.45 13.45
CA ASP A 103 -23.35 12.58 12.57
C ASP A 103 -22.92 13.84 13.34
N ARG A 104 -23.71 14.24 14.34
CA ARG A 104 -23.40 15.48 15.12
C ARG A 104 -22.15 15.32 15.98
N GLN A 105 -21.98 14.15 16.55
CA GLN A 105 -20.83 13.79 17.37
C GLN A 105 -19.56 13.71 16.51
N ASP A 106 -19.64 13.06 15.37
CA ASP A 106 -18.53 12.92 14.44
C ASP A 106 -18.09 14.28 13.88
N ILE A 107 -19.05 15.17 13.53
CA ILE A 107 -18.76 16.56 13.15
C ILE A 107 -18.03 17.31 14.27
N ALA A 108 -18.52 17.20 15.51
CA ALA A 108 -17.90 17.86 16.68
C ALA A 108 -16.48 17.32 16.91
N LEU A 109 -16.29 16.00 16.79
CA LEU A 109 -15.00 15.35 16.98
C LEU A 109 -13.95 15.85 15.97
N THR A 110 -14.32 16.06 14.70
CA THR A 110 -13.40 16.63 13.70
C THR A 110 -12.93 18.06 14.03
N ARG A 111 -13.63 18.75 14.94
CA ARG A 111 -13.33 20.13 15.35
C ARG A 111 -12.73 20.23 16.75
N ASN A 112 -12.17 19.12 17.25
CA ASN A 112 -11.56 19.11 18.58
C ASN A 112 -10.42 20.15 18.69
N PRO A 113 -10.18 20.70 19.91
CA PRO A 113 -9.18 21.75 20.13
C PRO A 113 -7.75 21.20 20.24
N TYR A 114 -7.56 19.89 20.24
CA TYR A 114 -6.28 19.23 20.49
C TYR A 114 -5.49 18.94 19.20
N GLY A 115 -6.11 19.14 18.02
CA GLY A 115 -5.49 18.81 16.73
C GLY A 115 -5.43 17.32 16.42
N ILE A 116 -6.14 16.49 17.20
CA ILE A 116 -6.23 15.04 16.98
C ILE A 116 -7.06 14.79 15.73
N ALA A 117 -6.47 14.11 14.73
CA ALA A 117 -7.18 13.77 13.50
C ALA A 117 -8.24 12.68 13.75
N VAL A 118 -9.26 12.66 12.91
CA VAL A 118 -10.33 11.64 12.95
C VAL A 118 -10.23 10.78 11.71
N GLU A 119 -10.00 9.50 11.90
CA GLU A 119 -9.90 8.51 10.84
C GLU A 119 -11.16 7.64 10.79
N PHE A 120 -11.86 7.68 9.66
CA PHE A 120 -13.08 6.91 9.45
C PHE A 120 -12.80 5.59 8.76
N ASN A 121 -13.69 4.62 8.94
CA ASN A 121 -13.57 3.31 8.34
C ASN A 121 -13.89 3.36 6.82
N ALA A 122 -12.85 3.18 5.99
CA ALA A 122 -12.96 3.19 4.53
C ALA A 122 -13.57 1.92 3.94
N SER A 123 -13.71 0.85 4.72
CA SER A 123 -14.31 -0.41 4.26
C SER A 123 -15.84 -0.41 4.32
N GLN A 124 -16.43 0.75 4.48
CA GLN A 124 -17.86 1.01 4.46
C GLN A 124 -18.15 2.23 3.59
N MET A 125 -19.32 2.28 2.94
CA MET A 125 -19.74 3.44 2.17
C MET A 125 -20.37 4.47 3.09
N LEU A 126 -19.52 5.35 3.66
CA LEU A 126 -19.96 6.40 4.59
C LEU A 126 -20.22 7.70 3.84
N SER A 127 -21.32 8.39 4.18
CA SER A 127 -21.66 9.69 3.61
C SER A 127 -20.85 10.82 4.27
N LEU A 128 -19.50 10.74 4.22
CA LEU A 128 -18.61 11.75 4.81
C LEU A 128 -18.74 13.11 4.11
N ASP A 129 -19.12 13.14 2.84
CA ASP A 129 -19.49 14.33 2.09
C ASP A 129 -20.59 15.13 2.81
N LEU A 130 -21.66 14.46 3.28
CA LEU A 130 -22.71 15.09 4.05
C LEU A 130 -22.23 15.62 5.39
N LEU A 131 -21.30 14.93 6.07
CA LEU A 131 -20.68 15.45 7.30
C LEU A 131 -19.88 16.72 7.02
N ILE A 132 -19.13 16.75 5.92
CA ILE A 132 -18.34 17.92 5.48
C ILE A 132 -19.28 19.09 5.15
N GLU A 133 -20.36 18.88 4.39
CA GLU A 133 -21.36 19.90 4.09
C GLU A 133 -22.01 20.47 5.36
N ARG A 134 -22.24 19.63 6.38
CA ARG A 134 -22.81 20.03 7.68
C ARG A 134 -21.79 20.61 8.64
N GLY A 135 -20.55 20.76 8.23
CA GLY A 135 -19.52 21.48 8.96
C GLY A 135 -18.44 20.63 9.62
N ALA A 136 -18.28 19.37 9.27
CA ALA A 136 -17.08 18.63 9.66
C ALA A 136 -15.81 19.30 9.09
N TYR A 137 -14.74 19.26 9.84
CA TYR A 137 -13.48 19.92 9.43
C TYR A 137 -12.65 18.95 8.59
N ARG A 138 -12.84 18.97 7.27
CA ARG A 138 -12.23 18.05 6.31
C ARG A 138 -10.70 17.88 6.47
N ARG A 139 -9.98 18.95 6.82
CA ARG A 139 -8.52 18.90 7.00
C ARG A 139 -8.08 18.05 8.19
N ASN A 140 -9.00 17.75 9.08
CA ASN A 140 -8.77 16.89 10.24
C ASN A 140 -9.41 15.52 10.08
N MET A 141 -9.73 15.14 8.84
CA MET A 141 -10.34 13.86 8.48
C MET A 141 -9.42 13.08 7.56
N CYS A 142 -9.31 11.80 7.82
CA CYS A 142 -8.72 10.79 6.93
C CYS A 142 -9.53 9.50 7.00
N VAL A 143 -9.19 8.53 6.19
CA VAL A 143 -9.87 7.24 6.17
C VAL A 143 -8.86 6.11 6.15
N CYS A 144 -9.23 4.96 6.74
CA CYS A 144 -8.42 3.76 6.73
C CYS A 144 -9.31 2.54 6.52
N HIS A 145 -8.96 1.70 5.57
CA HIS A 145 -9.62 0.42 5.39
C HIS A 145 -9.46 -0.47 6.63
N ASN A 146 -10.34 -1.42 6.80
CA ASN A 146 -10.14 -2.50 7.77
C ASN A 146 -9.06 -3.47 7.29
N PHE A 147 -8.39 -4.12 8.22
CA PHE A 147 -7.80 -5.42 7.98
C PHE A 147 -8.81 -6.52 8.31
N TYR A 148 -8.60 -7.71 7.76
CA TYR A 148 -9.54 -8.83 7.86
C TYR A 148 -8.84 -10.07 8.41
N PRO A 149 -9.04 -10.39 9.72
CA PRO A 149 -8.36 -11.51 10.37
C PRO A 149 -8.81 -12.89 9.89
N GLN A 150 -10.07 -13.01 9.51
CA GLN A 150 -10.61 -14.29 9.06
C GLN A 150 -10.34 -14.49 7.57
N ARG A 151 -9.84 -15.67 7.18
CA ARG A 151 -9.67 -16.04 5.77
C ARG A 151 -10.98 -15.90 5.00
N PHE A 152 -10.86 -15.44 3.77
CA PHE A 152 -11.96 -15.23 2.82
C PHE A 152 -12.94 -14.11 3.22
N SER A 153 -12.61 -13.30 4.22
CA SER A 153 -13.43 -12.15 4.62
C SER A 153 -12.90 -10.80 4.15
N GLY A 154 -11.67 -10.75 3.63
CA GLY A 154 -11.07 -9.53 3.09
C GLY A 154 -11.85 -8.95 1.91
N LEU A 155 -11.62 -7.68 1.62
CA LEU A 155 -12.28 -7.03 0.49
C LEU A 155 -11.89 -7.72 -0.82
N SER A 156 -12.88 -7.91 -1.70
CA SER A 156 -12.58 -8.20 -3.10
C SER A 156 -12.02 -6.94 -3.77
N GLU A 157 -11.20 -7.10 -4.80
CA GLU A 157 -10.66 -6.01 -5.61
C GLU A 157 -11.73 -4.98 -6.01
N LYS A 158 -12.84 -5.45 -6.54
CA LYS A 158 -13.95 -4.58 -6.96
C LYS A 158 -14.47 -3.70 -5.82
N ARG A 159 -14.65 -4.27 -4.61
CA ARG A 159 -15.17 -3.51 -3.47
C ARG A 159 -14.14 -2.55 -2.92
N PHE A 160 -12.89 -2.96 -2.90
CA PHE A 160 -11.78 -2.10 -2.50
C PHE A 160 -11.69 -0.85 -3.38
N ILE A 161 -11.71 -1.02 -4.70
CA ILE A 161 -11.69 0.10 -5.65
C ILE A 161 -12.92 0.99 -5.48
N GLU A 162 -14.14 0.41 -5.41
CA GLU A 162 -15.39 1.16 -5.25
C GLU A 162 -15.36 2.07 -4.01
N PHE A 163 -14.92 1.55 -2.87
CA PHE A 163 -14.82 2.32 -1.64
C PHE A 163 -13.71 3.37 -1.71
N SER A 164 -12.54 2.99 -2.23
CA SER A 164 -11.40 3.90 -2.31
C SER A 164 -11.66 5.07 -3.28
N GLU A 165 -12.28 4.84 -4.43
CA GLU A 165 -12.68 5.90 -5.38
C GLU A 165 -13.64 6.91 -4.75
N HIS A 166 -14.59 6.42 -3.94
CA HIS A 166 -15.53 7.28 -3.22
C HIS A 166 -14.81 8.29 -2.33
N TYR A 167 -13.85 7.86 -1.52
CA TYR A 167 -13.11 8.75 -0.61
C TYR A 167 -12.03 9.57 -1.33
N PHE A 168 -11.44 9.02 -2.39
CA PHE A 168 -10.51 9.76 -3.26
C PHE A 168 -11.21 10.99 -3.87
N GLY A 169 -12.44 10.83 -4.33
CA GLY A 169 -13.27 11.92 -4.85
C GLY A 169 -13.52 13.05 -3.83
N MET A 170 -13.46 12.76 -2.53
CA MET A 170 -13.58 13.75 -1.46
C MET A 170 -12.22 14.41 -1.11
N GLY A 171 -11.11 13.93 -1.66
CA GLY A 171 -9.75 14.38 -1.36
C GLY A 171 -9.33 14.07 0.08
N LEU A 172 -9.72 12.93 0.60
CA LEU A 172 -9.29 12.40 1.90
C LEU A 172 -8.08 11.50 1.72
N THR A 173 -7.11 11.62 2.63
CA THR A 173 -5.98 10.68 2.72
C THR A 173 -6.48 9.30 3.12
N GLN A 174 -6.01 8.26 2.43
CA GLN A 174 -6.47 6.89 2.60
C GLN A 174 -5.33 5.95 3.01
N ALA A 175 -5.60 5.10 4.00
CA ALA A 175 -4.70 4.03 4.41
C ALA A 175 -5.31 2.66 4.13
N ALA A 176 -4.44 1.66 3.87
CA ALA A 176 -4.83 0.27 3.75
C ALA A 176 -3.75 -0.66 4.33
N PHE A 177 -4.14 -1.88 4.67
CA PHE A 177 -3.27 -2.84 5.32
C PHE A 177 -2.73 -3.89 4.36
N VAL A 178 -1.43 -4.13 4.50
CA VAL A 178 -0.71 -5.31 4.03
C VAL A 178 -0.44 -6.24 5.21
N THR A 179 -0.05 -7.48 4.94
CA THR A 179 0.22 -8.45 6.01
C THR A 179 1.60 -9.07 5.86
N SER A 180 2.35 -9.14 6.96
CA SER A 180 3.57 -9.92 7.04
C SER A 180 3.28 -11.40 6.83
N GLN A 181 4.18 -12.10 6.13
CA GLN A 181 4.13 -13.54 5.87
C GLN A 181 4.97 -14.35 6.89
N GLN A 182 5.50 -13.69 7.93
CA GLN A 182 6.29 -14.37 8.95
C GLN A 182 5.44 -15.27 9.84
N ASP A 183 5.99 -16.40 10.22
CA ASP A 183 5.39 -17.25 11.24
C ASP A 183 5.32 -16.49 12.59
N ASN A 184 4.34 -16.84 13.41
CA ASN A 184 4.13 -16.28 14.76
C ASN A 184 3.78 -14.78 14.81
N THR A 185 3.41 -14.17 13.69
CA THR A 185 2.80 -12.83 13.71
C THR A 185 1.41 -12.87 14.32
N PHE A 186 0.98 -11.78 14.93
CA PHE A 186 -0.29 -11.67 15.62
C PHE A 186 -0.95 -10.30 15.40
N GLY A 187 -2.21 -10.23 15.72
CA GLY A 187 -3.02 -9.03 15.73
C GLY A 187 -3.63 -8.78 17.12
N PRO A 188 -4.67 -7.94 17.22
CA PRO A 188 -5.31 -7.63 18.51
C PRO A 188 -6.21 -8.76 19.04
N TRP A 189 -6.40 -9.83 18.28
CA TRP A 189 -7.16 -11.01 18.63
C TRP A 189 -6.37 -12.29 18.34
N PRO A 190 -6.73 -13.45 18.93
CA PRO A 190 -6.01 -14.71 18.71
C PRO A 190 -6.33 -15.33 17.35
N VAL A 191 -6.02 -14.64 16.28
CA VAL A 191 -6.13 -15.03 14.86
C VAL A 191 -4.80 -14.79 14.17
N TYR A 192 -4.37 -15.75 13.34
CA TYR A 192 -2.99 -15.84 12.85
C TYR A 192 -2.92 -16.04 11.33
N ASP A 193 -4.01 -15.79 10.62
CA ASP A 193 -4.10 -15.97 9.16
C ASP A 193 -3.74 -14.70 8.36
N GLY A 194 -3.00 -13.78 8.98
CA GLY A 194 -2.66 -12.48 8.41
C GLY A 194 -3.79 -11.44 8.54
N LEU A 195 -3.45 -10.19 8.31
CA LEU A 195 -4.33 -9.03 8.49
C LEU A 195 -4.30 -8.08 7.26
N PRO A 196 -4.55 -8.56 6.03
CA PRO A 196 -4.60 -7.70 4.86
C PRO A 196 -5.95 -6.99 4.74
N THR A 197 -6.01 -5.90 3.97
CA THR A 197 -7.26 -5.28 3.52
C THR A 197 -7.91 -6.09 2.39
N CYS A 198 -7.15 -6.41 1.35
CA CYS A 198 -7.63 -7.18 0.20
C CYS A 198 -7.40 -8.68 0.42
N GLU A 199 -8.43 -9.51 0.13
CA GLU A 199 -8.31 -10.95 0.35
C GLU A 199 -7.23 -11.59 -0.52
N ASP A 200 -7.12 -11.17 -1.78
CA ASP A 200 -6.14 -11.71 -2.71
C ASP A 200 -4.69 -11.42 -2.32
N ASP A 201 -4.47 -10.42 -1.46
CA ASP A 201 -3.14 -10.08 -0.93
C ASP A 201 -2.69 -10.98 0.22
N ARG A 202 -3.58 -11.74 0.83
CA ARG A 202 -3.31 -12.51 2.06
C ARG A 202 -2.08 -13.41 1.99
N THR A 203 -1.77 -13.97 0.82
CA THR A 203 -0.65 -14.90 0.63
C THR A 203 0.44 -14.38 -0.31
N ARG A 204 0.30 -13.15 -0.82
CA ARG A 204 1.32 -12.49 -1.65
C ARG A 204 2.49 -12.03 -0.79
N SER A 205 3.67 -11.89 -1.39
CA SER A 205 4.80 -11.23 -0.71
C SER A 205 4.44 -9.79 -0.34
N ILE A 206 4.99 -9.30 0.76
CA ILE A 206 4.57 -8.01 1.33
C ILE A 206 4.84 -6.82 0.38
N ASP A 207 5.92 -6.91 -0.41
CA ASP A 207 6.24 -5.92 -1.46
C ASP A 207 5.21 -5.94 -2.59
N LEU A 208 4.73 -7.12 -2.98
CA LEU A 208 3.70 -7.25 -4.01
C LEU A 208 2.36 -6.70 -3.52
N GLN A 209 1.99 -6.94 -2.26
CA GLN A 209 0.79 -6.35 -1.65
C GLN A 209 0.86 -4.81 -1.70
N ALA A 210 2.00 -4.22 -1.32
CA ALA A 210 2.17 -2.77 -1.36
C ALA A 210 2.13 -2.21 -2.80
N ARG A 211 2.81 -2.88 -3.75
CA ARG A 211 2.77 -2.51 -5.16
C ARG A 211 1.35 -2.59 -5.74
N HIS A 212 0.57 -3.59 -5.32
CA HIS A 212 -0.85 -3.70 -5.66
C HIS A 212 -1.64 -2.48 -5.19
N LEU A 213 -1.63 -2.19 -3.89
CA LEU A 213 -2.38 -1.07 -3.31
C LEU A 213 -1.98 0.28 -3.94
N LEU A 214 -0.68 0.50 -4.14
CA LEU A 214 -0.15 1.72 -4.76
C LEU A 214 -0.47 1.83 -6.25
N ALA A 215 -0.51 0.71 -7.00
CA ALA A 215 -0.86 0.68 -8.42
C ALA A 215 -2.27 1.22 -8.69
N THR A 216 -3.17 1.11 -7.73
CA THR A 216 -4.53 1.69 -7.85
C THR A 216 -4.52 3.21 -7.96
N GLY A 217 -3.49 3.87 -7.42
CA GLY A 217 -3.40 5.33 -7.32
C GLY A 217 -4.37 5.94 -6.30
N LEU A 218 -4.97 5.12 -5.43
CA LEU A 218 -6.02 5.53 -4.50
C LEU A 218 -5.57 5.54 -3.04
N ILE A 219 -4.44 4.89 -2.70
CA ILE A 219 -3.95 4.72 -1.33
C ILE A 219 -2.73 5.58 -1.09
N ASP A 220 -2.73 6.30 0.02
CA ASP A 220 -1.65 7.18 0.45
C ASP A 220 -0.71 6.49 1.46
N ASP A 221 -1.26 5.75 2.43
CA ASP A 221 -0.51 5.13 3.52
C ASP A 221 -0.64 3.62 3.48
N ILE A 222 0.50 2.91 3.55
CA ILE A 222 0.57 1.45 3.61
C ILE A 222 0.91 1.04 5.04
N MET A 223 0.03 0.25 5.66
CA MET A 223 0.16 -0.21 7.04
C MET A 223 0.38 -1.73 7.10
N ILE A 224 1.34 -2.21 7.87
CA ILE A 224 1.44 -3.64 8.20
C ILE A 224 0.44 -3.95 9.30
N GLY A 225 -0.52 -4.84 9.06
CA GLY A 225 -1.62 -5.12 10.00
C GLY A 225 -1.23 -5.99 11.19
N ASN A 226 -0.32 -6.94 11.01
CA ASN A 226 0.13 -7.88 12.03
C ASN A 226 1.56 -7.57 12.50
N CYS A 227 1.90 -7.87 13.73
CA CYS A 227 3.25 -7.72 14.26
C CYS A 227 3.85 -9.09 14.66
N PHE A 228 5.15 -9.28 14.52
CA PHE A 228 6.16 -8.36 14.05
C PHE A 228 6.61 -8.77 12.65
N ALA A 229 6.66 -7.86 11.69
CA ALA A 229 7.27 -8.12 10.40
C ALA A 229 8.79 -8.25 10.54
N SER A 230 9.43 -9.02 9.64
CA SER A 230 10.89 -9.16 9.65
C SER A 230 11.59 -7.92 9.11
N GLU A 231 12.89 -7.81 9.38
CA GLU A 231 13.73 -6.74 8.84
C GLU A 231 13.72 -6.75 7.30
N GLU A 232 13.75 -7.94 6.70
CA GLU A 232 13.69 -8.12 5.25
C GLU A 232 12.36 -7.61 4.67
N GLU A 233 11.24 -7.83 5.36
CA GLU A 233 9.93 -7.32 4.94
C GLU A 233 9.85 -5.79 5.08
N LEU A 234 10.38 -5.21 6.15
CA LEU A 234 10.47 -3.76 6.31
C LEU A 234 11.33 -3.12 5.22
N ALA A 235 12.49 -3.72 4.93
CA ALA A 235 13.37 -3.28 3.84
C ALA A 235 12.69 -3.38 2.47
N ALA A 236 11.98 -4.49 2.21
CA ALA A 236 11.26 -4.71 0.96
C ALA A 236 10.17 -3.66 0.74
N LEU A 237 9.40 -3.32 1.79
CA LEU A 237 8.41 -2.23 1.71
C LEU A 237 9.05 -0.87 1.49
N ALA A 238 10.14 -0.56 2.20
CA ALA A 238 10.86 0.71 2.05
C ALA A 238 11.48 0.88 0.65
N ALA A 239 11.78 -0.22 -0.04
CA ALA A 239 12.33 -0.21 -1.39
C ALA A 239 11.28 -0.06 -2.50
N VAL A 240 9.99 -0.13 -2.20
CA VAL A 240 8.92 0.01 -3.20
C VAL A 240 8.93 1.40 -3.82
N ASP A 241 9.05 1.47 -5.14
CA ASP A 241 8.93 2.73 -5.89
C ASP A 241 7.46 3.16 -5.94
N THR A 242 7.13 4.22 -5.20
CA THR A 242 5.75 4.74 -5.08
C THR A 242 5.36 5.66 -6.23
N THR A 243 6.24 5.90 -7.22
CA THR A 243 6.02 6.87 -8.30
C THR A 243 5.49 6.23 -9.58
N LYS A 244 5.48 4.90 -9.67
CA LYS A 244 5.11 4.13 -10.87
C LYS A 244 4.65 2.72 -10.52
N VAL A 245 3.94 2.09 -11.44
CA VAL A 245 3.67 0.65 -11.36
C VAL A 245 4.95 -0.11 -11.72
N THR A 246 5.37 -1.04 -10.86
CA THR A 246 6.60 -1.82 -11.06
C THR A 246 6.30 -3.32 -11.14
N PHE A 247 7.10 -4.03 -11.95
CA PHE A 247 7.00 -5.47 -12.18
C PHE A 247 8.33 -6.15 -11.87
N LYS A 248 8.32 -7.33 -11.26
CA LYS A 248 9.46 -8.23 -11.28
C LYS A 248 9.61 -8.85 -12.67
N VAL A 249 10.83 -9.22 -13.04
CA VAL A 249 11.12 -9.86 -14.32
C VAL A 249 11.96 -11.11 -14.10
N GLU A 250 11.42 -12.26 -14.46
CA GLU A 250 12.17 -13.49 -14.61
C GLU A 250 12.86 -13.46 -15.97
N PHE A 251 14.18 -13.22 -15.98
CA PHE A 251 14.94 -13.06 -17.22
C PHE A 251 15.06 -14.36 -18.02
N ASP A 252 14.86 -14.26 -19.35
CA ASP A 252 15.16 -15.33 -20.26
C ASP A 252 16.67 -15.64 -20.24
N SER A 253 17.05 -16.91 -20.29
CA SER A 253 18.46 -17.34 -20.24
C SER A 253 19.32 -16.81 -21.39
N GLY A 254 18.70 -16.39 -22.49
CA GLY A 254 19.36 -15.77 -23.64
C GLY A 254 19.36 -14.22 -23.57
N ALA A 255 18.77 -13.62 -22.53
CA ALA A 255 18.75 -12.17 -22.40
C ALA A 255 20.15 -11.60 -22.17
N THR A 256 20.53 -10.64 -23.00
CA THR A 256 21.83 -9.97 -22.93
C THR A 256 21.81 -8.86 -21.90
N GLU A 257 22.98 -8.49 -21.37
CA GLU A 257 23.10 -7.34 -20.46
C GLU A 257 22.65 -6.02 -21.11
N VAL A 258 22.81 -5.89 -22.42
CA VAL A 258 22.33 -4.72 -23.19
C VAL A 258 20.80 -4.64 -23.09
N GLU A 259 20.09 -5.75 -23.32
CA GLU A 259 18.63 -5.81 -23.24
C GLU A 259 18.12 -5.56 -21.81
N LYS A 260 18.76 -6.17 -20.80
CA LYS A 260 18.41 -5.95 -19.38
C LYS A 260 18.62 -4.49 -18.98
N ASN A 261 19.75 -3.88 -19.39
CA ASN A 261 20.05 -2.50 -19.06
C ASN A 261 19.01 -1.51 -19.60
N VAL A 262 18.43 -1.75 -20.78
CA VAL A 262 17.39 -0.89 -21.34
C VAL A 262 16.17 -0.79 -20.42
N LEU A 263 15.80 -1.87 -19.72
CA LEU A 263 14.69 -1.87 -18.76
C LEU A 263 14.92 -0.95 -17.56
N TYR A 264 16.17 -0.74 -17.16
CA TYR A 264 16.51 0.03 -15.95
C TYR A 264 17.11 1.41 -16.22
N GLN A 265 17.56 1.65 -17.45
CA GLN A 265 18.25 2.89 -17.84
C GLN A 265 17.29 4.08 -17.96
N PHE A 266 16.01 3.81 -18.24
CA PHE A 266 15.02 4.82 -18.57
C PHE A 266 13.84 4.80 -17.57
N ASN A 267 13.24 5.97 -17.37
CA ASN A 267 11.94 6.07 -16.74
C ASN A 267 10.85 5.83 -17.79
N HIS A 268 10.33 4.60 -17.81
CA HIS A 268 9.34 4.21 -18.82
C HIS A 268 7.98 4.87 -18.54
N VAL A 269 7.35 5.30 -19.63
CA VAL A 269 5.99 5.84 -19.63
C VAL A 269 5.26 5.22 -20.80
N THR A 270 4.03 4.76 -20.59
CA THR A 270 3.19 4.25 -21.68
C THR A 270 2.79 5.37 -22.62
N ARG A 271 2.61 5.03 -23.89
CA ARG A 271 2.08 5.99 -24.86
C ARG A 271 0.60 6.28 -24.62
N GLY A 272 0.17 7.51 -24.94
CA GLY A 272 -1.24 7.90 -24.90
C GLY A 272 -2.12 7.19 -25.94
N ASP A 273 -1.51 6.77 -27.08
CA ASP A 273 -2.12 5.94 -28.11
C ASP A 273 -1.96 4.44 -27.81
N ALA A 274 -2.53 4.01 -26.68
CA ALA A 274 -2.36 2.67 -26.14
C ALA A 274 -2.78 1.56 -27.12
N SER A 275 -1.99 0.47 -27.15
CA SER A 275 -2.31 -0.76 -27.87
C SER A 275 -3.05 -1.74 -26.96
N GLU A 276 -3.92 -2.55 -27.56
CA GLU A 276 -4.51 -3.71 -26.84
C GLU A 276 -3.55 -4.89 -26.71
N TYR A 277 -2.45 -4.88 -27.48
CA TYR A 277 -1.51 -6.00 -27.54
C TYR A 277 -0.37 -5.88 -26.54
N TYR A 278 0.12 -4.67 -26.30
CA TYR A 278 1.24 -4.44 -25.38
C TYR A 278 1.27 -3.01 -24.83
N LEU A 279 1.75 -2.88 -23.60
CA LEU A 279 2.26 -1.61 -23.09
C LEU A 279 3.50 -1.24 -23.90
N ARG A 280 3.69 0.05 -24.19
CA ARG A 280 4.81 0.49 -25.02
C ARG A 280 5.43 1.75 -24.47
N SER A 281 6.73 1.68 -24.21
CA SER A 281 7.56 2.85 -23.90
C SER A 281 8.46 3.20 -25.07
N SER A 282 8.24 4.36 -25.67
CA SER A 282 9.13 4.92 -26.69
C SER A 282 10.24 5.81 -26.13
N VAL A 283 10.38 5.85 -24.80
CA VAL A 283 11.39 6.68 -24.13
C VAL A 283 12.81 6.41 -24.61
N PRO A 284 13.29 5.14 -24.75
CA PRO A 284 14.63 4.89 -25.28
C PRO A 284 14.87 5.53 -26.66
N ARG A 285 13.91 5.41 -27.57
CA ARG A 285 13.99 6.03 -28.89
C ARG A 285 14.02 7.57 -28.84
N MET A 286 13.26 8.17 -27.93
CA MET A 286 13.23 9.62 -27.73
C MET A 286 14.60 10.17 -27.25
N PHE A 287 15.38 9.32 -26.56
CA PHE A 287 16.75 9.62 -26.15
C PHE A 287 17.81 9.06 -27.13
N GLU A 288 17.43 8.83 -28.40
CA GLU A 288 18.31 8.40 -29.50
C GLU A 288 19.12 7.13 -29.16
N TYR A 289 18.47 6.15 -28.54
CA TYR A 289 19.08 4.86 -28.24
C TYR A 289 19.60 4.22 -29.54
N SER A 290 20.89 3.90 -29.56
CA SER A 290 21.57 3.44 -30.79
C SER A 290 22.43 2.18 -30.55
N THR A 291 22.45 1.61 -29.38
CA THR A 291 23.17 0.38 -29.09
C THR A 291 22.48 -0.78 -29.80
N SER A 292 23.24 -1.54 -30.63
CA SER A 292 22.72 -2.71 -31.34
C SER A 292 22.14 -3.75 -30.42
N ILE A 293 20.97 -4.25 -30.79
CA ILE A 293 20.27 -5.36 -30.14
C ILE A 293 20.00 -6.43 -31.21
N PRO A 294 20.93 -7.38 -31.41
CA PRO A 294 20.76 -8.39 -32.43
C PRO A 294 19.49 -9.21 -32.24
N ALA A 295 18.78 -9.46 -33.33
CA ALA A 295 17.60 -10.31 -33.31
C ALA A 295 17.97 -11.74 -32.89
N ARG A 296 17.18 -12.34 -32.00
CA ARG A 296 17.35 -13.72 -31.52
C ARG A 296 16.34 -14.64 -32.22
N GLU A 297 16.82 -15.75 -32.80
CA GLU A 297 15.93 -16.76 -33.35
C GLU A 297 15.25 -17.54 -32.25
N ARG A 298 13.95 -17.75 -32.38
CA ARG A 298 13.13 -18.60 -31.46
C ARG A 298 12.41 -19.69 -32.25
N LYS A 299 12.36 -20.89 -31.66
CA LYS A 299 11.59 -22.03 -32.20
C LYS A 299 10.09 -21.81 -32.06
N ASN A 300 9.65 -21.19 -30.99
CA ASN A 300 8.25 -20.83 -30.75
C ASN A 300 8.07 -19.34 -31.04
N ARG A 301 7.27 -19.03 -32.05
CA ARG A 301 6.97 -17.64 -32.48
C ARG A 301 5.70 -17.11 -31.85
N GLN A 302 5.51 -17.37 -30.56
CA GLN A 302 4.36 -16.84 -29.84
C GLN A 302 4.83 -16.04 -28.63
N ILE A 303 4.40 -14.77 -28.58
CA ILE A 303 4.53 -13.88 -27.43
C ILE A 303 3.31 -14.09 -26.55
N LYS A 304 3.52 -14.17 -25.24
CA LYS A 304 2.48 -14.43 -24.22
C LYS A 304 2.24 -13.20 -23.37
N ARG A 305 1.02 -13.05 -22.83
CA ARG A 305 0.73 -12.03 -21.82
C ARG A 305 1.80 -12.08 -20.71
N GLY A 306 2.38 -10.92 -20.38
CA GLY A 306 3.43 -10.77 -19.39
C GLY A 306 4.86 -10.92 -19.92
N ASP A 307 5.05 -11.30 -21.21
CA ASP A 307 6.39 -11.27 -21.78
C ASP A 307 6.89 -9.83 -21.87
N VAL A 308 8.12 -9.60 -21.41
CA VAL A 308 8.84 -8.33 -21.45
C VAL A 308 9.72 -8.34 -22.70
N LEU A 309 9.52 -7.35 -23.57
CA LEU A 309 10.06 -7.31 -24.92
C LEU A 309 10.94 -6.08 -25.09
N VAL A 310 12.00 -6.22 -25.87
CA VAL A 310 12.79 -5.10 -26.39
C VAL A 310 12.85 -5.18 -27.89
N VAL A 311 12.56 -4.07 -28.58
CA VAL A 311 12.63 -3.99 -30.03
C VAL A 311 14.09 -4.11 -30.50
N ASN A 312 14.35 -5.00 -31.46
CA ASN A 312 15.68 -5.37 -31.95
C ASN A 312 16.07 -4.70 -33.28
N ASP A 313 17.25 -5.02 -33.81
CA ASP A 313 17.84 -4.41 -35.03
C ASP A 313 16.99 -4.64 -36.27
N ASN A 314 16.10 -5.65 -36.32
CA ASN A 314 15.19 -5.89 -37.46
C ASN A 314 14.14 -4.78 -37.62
N LEU A 315 13.92 -3.96 -36.60
CA LEU A 315 13.00 -2.83 -36.63
C LEU A 315 13.72 -1.54 -36.13
N SER A 316 14.77 -1.15 -36.82
CA SER A 316 15.72 -0.11 -36.40
C SER A 316 15.10 1.23 -36.01
N HIS A 317 13.97 1.64 -36.64
CA HIS A 317 13.27 2.87 -36.30
C HIS A 317 12.69 2.87 -34.86
N TYR A 318 12.46 1.70 -34.30
CA TYR A 318 11.90 1.50 -32.96
C TYR A 318 12.90 0.84 -31.99
N LEU A 319 14.17 0.74 -32.41
CA LEU A 319 15.23 0.07 -31.69
C LEU A 319 15.26 0.50 -30.20
N GLY A 320 15.28 -0.49 -29.31
CA GLY A 320 15.36 -0.28 -27.87
C GLY A 320 14.05 0.12 -27.20
N GLU A 321 12.92 0.28 -27.93
CA GLU A 321 11.63 0.45 -27.25
C GLU A 321 11.33 -0.76 -26.38
N VAL A 322 10.82 -0.50 -25.17
CA VAL A 322 10.42 -1.54 -24.21
C VAL A 322 8.92 -1.74 -24.29
N GLU A 323 8.53 -2.98 -24.44
CA GLU A 323 7.13 -3.38 -24.51
C GLU A 323 6.84 -4.48 -23.50
N VAL A 324 5.60 -4.53 -22.98
CA VAL A 324 5.11 -5.63 -22.13
C VAL A 324 3.81 -6.15 -22.73
N ALA A 325 3.77 -7.43 -23.07
CA ALA A 325 2.62 -8.03 -23.72
C ALA A 325 1.39 -8.08 -22.79
N LEU A 326 0.27 -7.52 -23.26
CA LEU A 326 -1.03 -7.53 -22.57
C LEU A 326 -1.90 -8.73 -22.94
N ARG A 327 -1.60 -9.37 -24.06
CA ARG A 327 -2.27 -10.55 -24.60
C ARG A 327 -1.34 -11.36 -25.48
N ASP A 328 -1.75 -12.56 -25.81
CA ASP A 328 -0.98 -13.42 -26.71
C ASP A 328 -1.04 -12.91 -28.17
N PHE A 329 0.11 -12.92 -28.88
CA PHE A 329 0.18 -12.59 -30.29
C PHE A 329 1.40 -13.28 -30.98
N GLU A 330 1.42 -13.26 -32.30
CA GLU A 330 2.48 -13.86 -33.09
C GLU A 330 3.76 -13.00 -33.06
N ASP A 331 4.92 -13.63 -32.86
CA ASP A 331 6.23 -12.98 -32.95
C ASP A 331 6.62 -12.82 -34.40
N ASP A 332 6.78 -11.58 -34.83
CA ASP A 332 7.20 -11.20 -36.17
C ASP A 332 8.74 -11.10 -36.37
N GLY A 333 9.50 -11.41 -35.30
CA GLY A 333 10.97 -11.38 -35.29
C GLY A 333 11.57 -9.98 -35.09
N THR A 334 10.76 -8.96 -34.82
CA THR A 334 11.23 -7.58 -34.59
C THR A 334 11.48 -7.27 -33.12
N ARG A 335 11.21 -8.23 -32.24
CA ARG A 335 11.32 -8.13 -30.76
C ARG A 335 12.12 -9.28 -30.18
N ASN A 336 12.90 -9.01 -29.17
CA ASN A 336 13.48 -10.05 -28.34
C ASN A 336 12.68 -10.15 -27.03
N ILE A 337 12.28 -11.35 -26.62
CA ILE A 337 11.73 -11.56 -25.28
C ILE A 337 12.91 -11.57 -24.31
N VAL A 338 12.93 -10.59 -23.42
CA VAL A 338 14.01 -10.40 -22.43
C VAL A 338 13.71 -11.16 -21.15
N GLY A 339 12.46 -11.34 -20.83
CA GLY A 339 12.00 -12.05 -19.65
C GLY A 339 10.50 -12.07 -19.59
N ARG A 340 9.98 -12.48 -18.43
CA ARG A 340 8.55 -12.57 -18.17
C ARG A 340 8.21 -12.03 -16.78
N ILE A 341 7.09 -11.34 -16.67
CA ILE A 341 6.49 -10.99 -15.39
C ILE A 341 5.99 -12.28 -14.72
N PRO A 342 6.30 -12.54 -13.44
CA PRO A 342 5.78 -13.67 -12.69
C PRO A 342 4.25 -13.75 -12.76
N GLU A 343 3.69 -14.96 -12.75
CA GLU A 343 2.26 -15.20 -12.93
C GLU A 343 1.41 -14.48 -11.87
N ASP A 344 1.89 -14.45 -10.63
CA ASP A 344 1.24 -13.79 -9.50
C ASP A 344 1.28 -12.25 -9.56
N GLU A 345 2.09 -11.65 -10.47
CA GLU A 345 2.16 -10.21 -10.70
C GLU A 345 1.43 -9.75 -11.96
N LEU A 346 0.94 -10.66 -12.82
CA LEU A 346 0.30 -10.30 -14.09
C LEU A 346 -0.91 -9.37 -13.95
N PHE A 347 -1.61 -9.43 -12.82
CA PHE A 347 -2.75 -8.55 -12.55
C PHE A 347 -2.35 -7.07 -12.45
N LEU A 348 -1.10 -6.75 -12.10
CA LEU A 348 -0.60 -5.38 -12.06
C LEU A 348 -0.60 -4.69 -13.42
N LEU A 349 -0.59 -5.46 -14.53
CA LEU A 349 -0.69 -4.91 -15.89
C LEU A 349 -2.00 -4.15 -16.12
N ASP A 350 -3.07 -4.52 -15.43
CA ASP A 350 -4.40 -3.93 -15.60
C ASP A 350 -4.50 -2.52 -14.95
N TYR A 351 -3.52 -2.13 -14.13
CA TYR A 351 -3.42 -0.79 -13.52
C TYR A 351 -2.63 0.22 -14.34
N VAL A 352 -1.86 -0.22 -15.34
CA VAL A 352 -1.06 0.69 -16.16
C VAL A 352 -1.93 1.33 -17.22
N LYS A 353 -2.28 2.59 -17.02
CA LYS A 353 -3.11 3.40 -17.94
C LYS A 353 -2.24 4.08 -19.03
N PRO A 354 -2.85 4.58 -20.13
CA PRO A 354 -2.15 5.46 -21.08
C PRO A 354 -1.50 6.65 -20.38
N GLU A 355 -0.30 7.02 -20.81
CA GLU A 355 0.54 8.09 -20.24
C GLU A 355 0.96 7.85 -18.79
N PHE A 356 0.88 6.59 -18.32
CA PHE A 356 1.23 6.22 -16.95
C PHE A 356 2.69 5.74 -16.86
N PRO A 357 3.43 6.11 -15.79
CA PRO A 357 4.78 5.61 -15.57
C PRO A 357 4.74 4.14 -15.12
N PHE A 358 5.66 3.36 -15.66
CA PHE A 358 5.92 1.99 -15.23
C PHE A 358 7.40 1.67 -15.19
N GLY A 359 7.77 0.57 -14.59
CA GLY A 359 9.17 0.14 -14.50
C GLY A 359 9.32 -1.29 -14.02
N PHE A 360 10.56 -1.64 -13.69
CA PHE A 360 10.91 -2.98 -13.28
C PHE A 360 11.64 -2.93 -11.94
N VAL A 361 11.33 -3.88 -11.06
CA VAL A 361 12.02 -4.04 -9.77
C VAL A 361 13.46 -4.47 -10.05
N ARG A 362 14.42 -3.84 -9.39
CA ARG A 362 15.83 -4.30 -9.43
C ARG A 362 16.03 -5.32 -8.31
N ASP A 363 16.63 -6.45 -8.67
CA ASP A 363 17.10 -7.44 -7.70
C ASP A 363 18.28 -6.90 -6.87
#